data_4187ca411eb17855af771d15600dbde9
#
_entry.id   4187ca411eb17855af771d15600dbde9
#
_cell.length_a   1.000
_cell.length_b   1.000
_cell.length_c   1.000
_cell.angle_alpha   90.00
_cell.angle_beta   90.00
_cell.angle_gamma   90.00
#
_symmetry.space_group_name_H-M   'P 1'
#
loop_
_entity.id
_entity.type
_entity.pdbx_description
1 polymer ?
#
loop_
_entity_poly.entity_id
_entity_poly.type
_entity_poly.pdbx_seq_one_letter_code
_entity_poly.pdbx_strand_id
1 'polypeptide(L)'
;MAEAEGADAARVRVRQLEGRVVHMLFEWIGATFGRELLDSAWLAFLPEDSTEEFDDHPERDGAFIPWFLFNWTPDIELVDEGEEEGGAEEQDAATDDGLHPPLAVLFAAEKLDELEQPAIDFLREACSRPFGFHQILAVEPGRSLALKELLTGEERVVQELSGSQSLRRGEILYARTITLDGVSLMLGCAVQPLPPRYAAHLLDLRDALLEQHGDLAIEELHALDGPLRQVYWNHVESLRNPKLPTLTNTDGDLLEPTTLRFALDAAPEEALRALAPLAIGETIEDLLKAAARDAEGSILRVELSWLKRGNRQHKEWNNTVLGTLTIEPARIGAEVNSQRRAKKLRKQIEKRLAGRVRFESQTTKSMDELRSESAREDAAAPRAREERLAEQRALEALPEVQALLAKQREEHWRDWLDTPLPALGGETPRQAARSKNRERLEALLLDFEWYGRQGHNPMSPDVAELRRQLGW
;
A
#
# COMPACT_ATOMS: atom_id res chain seq x y z
N MET A 1 36.59 17.60 -0.10
CA MET A 1 37.28 16.85 -1.16
C MET A 1 38.00 15.64 -0.59
N ALA A 2 39.03 15.81 0.28
CA ALA A 2 39.83 14.70 0.84
C ALA A 2 39.00 13.67 1.63
N GLU A 3 37.98 14.08 2.41
CA GLU A 3 37.10 13.17 3.15
C GLU A 3 36.20 12.36 2.20
N ALA A 4 35.71 12.98 1.12
CA ALA A 4 34.87 12.29 0.12
C ALA A 4 35.70 11.26 -0.68
N GLU A 5 36.94 11.59 -1.03
CA GLU A 5 37.85 10.66 -1.70
C GLU A 5 38.22 9.47 -0.79
N GLY A 6 38.38 9.73 0.53
CA GLY A 6 38.63 8.70 1.52
C GLY A 6 37.45 7.73 1.69
N ALA A 7 36.25 8.26 1.76
CA ALA A 7 35.01 7.45 1.86
C ALA A 7 34.78 6.58 0.61
N ASP A 8 35.01 7.10 -0.61
CA ASP A 8 34.89 6.33 -1.83
C ASP A 8 35.91 5.20 -1.93
N ALA A 9 37.17 5.46 -1.54
CA ALA A 9 38.18 4.43 -1.47
C ALA A 9 37.87 3.35 -0.41
N ALA A 10 37.31 3.71 0.74
CA ALA A 10 36.86 2.75 1.75
C ALA A 10 35.70 1.91 1.24
N ARG A 11 34.70 2.53 0.59
CA ARG A 11 33.59 1.83 -0.06
C ARG A 11 34.08 0.77 -1.04
N VAL A 12 35.01 1.12 -1.92
CA VAL A 12 35.56 0.18 -2.91
C VAL A 12 36.26 -0.99 -2.23
N ARG A 13 37.06 -0.74 -1.18
CA ARG A 13 37.73 -1.82 -0.41
C ARG A 13 36.72 -2.76 0.24
N VAL A 14 35.69 -2.21 0.90
CA VAL A 14 34.66 -3.03 1.56
C VAL A 14 33.88 -3.86 0.54
N ARG A 15 33.51 -3.31 -0.62
CA ARG A 15 32.85 -4.06 -1.70
C ARG A 15 33.71 -5.18 -2.29
N GLN A 16 35.04 -4.94 -2.43
CA GLN A 16 35.97 -5.99 -2.86
C GLN A 16 36.10 -7.09 -1.81
N LEU A 17 36.12 -6.72 -0.53
CA LEU A 17 36.15 -7.68 0.57
C LEU A 17 34.86 -8.52 0.61
N GLU A 18 33.71 -7.88 0.53
CA GLU A 18 32.41 -8.54 0.40
C GLU A 18 32.41 -9.58 -0.73
N GLY A 19 32.81 -9.19 -1.94
CA GLY A 19 32.84 -10.09 -3.08
C GLY A 19 33.74 -11.33 -2.84
N ARG A 20 34.91 -11.15 -2.20
CA ARG A 20 35.79 -12.27 -1.84
C ARG A 20 35.17 -13.19 -0.80
N VAL A 21 34.61 -12.62 0.28
CA VAL A 21 34.03 -13.40 1.38
C VAL A 21 32.80 -14.16 0.89
N VAL A 22 31.92 -13.52 0.12
CA VAL A 22 30.75 -14.18 -0.48
C VAL A 22 31.16 -15.32 -1.41
N HIS A 23 32.21 -15.13 -2.21
CA HIS A 23 32.74 -16.20 -3.08
C HIS A 23 33.25 -17.40 -2.26
N MET A 24 34.04 -17.15 -1.21
CA MET A 24 34.54 -18.20 -0.31
C MET A 24 33.38 -18.95 0.38
N LEU A 25 32.33 -18.23 0.81
CA LEU A 25 31.14 -18.83 1.39
C LEU A 25 30.44 -19.77 0.39
N PHE A 26 30.22 -19.35 -0.85
CA PHE A 26 29.59 -20.18 -1.86
C PHE A 26 30.40 -21.42 -2.25
N GLU A 27 31.72 -21.29 -2.34
CA GLU A 27 32.61 -22.44 -2.56
C GLU A 27 32.50 -23.48 -1.42
N TRP A 28 32.53 -22.97 -0.17
CA TRP A 28 32.40 -23.81 1.01
C TRP A 28 31.00 -24.46 1.10
N ILE A 29 29.91 -23.71 0.89
CA ILE A 29 28.55 -24.23 0.88
C ILE A 29 28.38 -25.30 -0.19
N GLY A 30 28.88 -25.06 -1.40
CA GLY A 30 28.81 -26.04 -2.50
C GLY A 30 29.56 -27.31 -2.23
N ALA A 31 30.71 -27.24 -1.51
CA ALA A 31 31.51 -28.40 -1.13
C ALA A 31 30.91 -29.20 0.05
N THR A 32 30.27 -28.51 1.00
CA THR A 32 29.78 -29.11 2.25
C THR A 32 28.33 -29.62 2.14
N PHE A 33 27.42 -28.82 1.52
CA PHE A 33 25.98 -29.09 1.57
C PHE A 33 25.34 -29.34 0.20
N GLY A 34 26.03 -29.01 -0.89
CA GLY A 34 25.47 -29.13 -2.22
C GLY A 34 24.45 -28.05 -2.59
N ARG A 35 23.80 -28.19 -3.75
CA ARG A 35 22.89 -27.18 -4.34
C ARG A 35 21.50 -27.19 -3.69
N GLU A 36 21.06 -28.32 -3.16
CA GLU A 36 19.71 -28.49 -2.59
C GLU A 36 19.44 -27.55 -1.41
N LEU A 37 20.52 -27.12 -0.72
CA LEU A 37 20.41 -26.16 0.37
C LEU A 37 19.88 -24.80 -0.08
N LEU A 38 20.26 -24.35 -1.27
CA LEU A 38 19.82 -23.08 -1.83
C LEU A 38 18.32 -23.09 -2.15
N ASP A 39 17.82 -24.21 -2.70
CA ASP A 39 16.40 -24.39 -3.01
C ASP A 39 15.55 -24.39 -1.73
N SER A 40 16.02 -25.06 -0.67
CA SER A 40 15.35 -25.06 0.64
C SER A 40 15.30 -23.65 1.26
N ALA A 41 16.41 -22.91 1.19
CA ALA A 41 16.48 -21.55 1.68
C ALA A 41 15.56 -20.61 0.87
N TRP A 42 15.47 -20.80 -0.45
CA TRP A 42 14.59 -20.01 -1.29
C TRP A 42 13.12 -20.16 -0.89
N LEU A 43 12.66 -21.39 -0.68
CA LEU A 43 11.30 -21.65 -0.20
C LEU A 43 11.05 -21.02 1.17
N ALA A 44 12.04 -21.04 2.07
CA ALA A 44 11.93 -20.41 3.38
C ALA A 44 11.97 -18.87 3.32
N PHE A 45 12.55 -18.28 2.26
CA PHE A 45 12.62 -16.84 2.07
C PHE A 45 11.30 -16.26 1.54
N LEU A 46 10.60 -16.98 0.68
CA LEU A 46 9.36 -16.56 0.05
C LEU A 46 8.18 -16.49 1.03
N PRO A 47 7.06 -15.84 0.65
CA PRO A 47 5.80 -15.93 1.38
C PRO A 47 5.33 -17.39 1.51
N GLU A 48 4.66 -17.73 2.62
CA GLU A 48 4.21 -19.11 2.94
C GLU A 48 3.38 -19.77 1.81
N ASP A 49 2.62 -18.99 1.05
CA ASP A 49 1.78 -19.49 -0.05
C ASP A 49 2.49 -19.48 -1.42
N SER A 50 3.76 -19.12 -1.49
CA SER A 50 4.49 -19.04 -2.75
C SER A 50 4.97 -20.44 -3.20
N THR A 51 4.81 -20.71 -4.49
CA THR A 51 5.31 -21.92 -5.17
C THR A 51 6.35 -21.60 -6.23
N GLU A 52 6.94 -20.41 -6.18
CA GLU A 52 7.96 -20.00 -7.15
C GLU A 52 9.24 -20.83 -6.94
N GLU A 53 9.66 -21.53 -7.99
CA GLU A 53 10.95 -22.24 -8.00
C GLU A 53 12.10 -21.22 -8.02
N PHE A 54 13.23 -21.62 -7.44
CA PHE A 54 14.45 -20.81 -7.52
C PHE A 54 14.91 -20.72 -8.98
N ASP A 55 14.81 -19.53 -9.54
CA ASP A 55 15.35 -19.20 -10.86
C ASP A 55 16.81 -18.73 -10.65
N ASP A 56 17.75 -19.24 -11.48
CA ASP A 56 19.18 -18.88 -11.45
C ASP A 56 19.47 -17.38 -11.72
N HIS A 57 18.44 -16.53 -11.60
CA HIS A 57 18.53 -15.07 -11.64
C HIS A 57 18.37 -14.44 -10.23
N PRO A 58 19.31 -14.68 -9.29
CA PRO A 58 19.27 -14.11 -7.94
C PRO A 58 19.36 -12.58 -7.94
N GLU A 59 19.65 -11.98 -9.10
CA GLU A 59 19.63 -10.52 -9.30
C GLU A 59 18.24 -9.91 -9.08
N ARG A 60 17.17 -10.71 -9.11
CA ARG A 60 15.80 -10.25 -8.91
C ARG A 60 15.48 -9.91 -7.47
N ASP A 61 16.17 -10.55 -6.52
CA ASP A 61 16.00 -10.19 -5.11
C ASP A 61 17.34 -9.99 -4.40
N GLY A 62 17.78 -8.73 -4.36
CA GLY A 62 19.01 -8.35 -3.70
C GLY A 62 19.02 -8.56 -2.17
N ALA A 63 17.92 -9.03 -1.58
CA ALA A 63 17.84 -9.42 -0.18
C ALA A 63 18.09 -10.90 0.04
N PHE A 64 17.76 -11.77 -0.92
CA PHE A 64 17.83 -13.22 -0.72
C PHE A 64 19.24 -13.73 -0.41
N ILE A 65 20.23 -13.41 -1.23
CA ILE A 65 21.60 -13.91 -1.02
C ILE A 65 22.19 -13.44 0.31
N PRO A 66 22.14 -12.16 0.69
CA PRO A 66 22.59 -11.74 2.01
C PRO A 66 21.80 -12.36 3.16
N TRP A 67 20.50 -12.59 2.98
CA TRP A 67 19.69 -13.29 3.97
C TRP A 67 20.10 -14.76 4.10
N PHE A 68 20.25 -15.48 3.00
CA PHE A 68 20.69 -16.87 2.95
C PHE A 68 22.04 -17.07 3.65
N LEU A 69 22.99 -16.18 3.41
CA LEU A 69 24.35 -16.34 3.96
C LEU A 69 24.44 -15.93 5.44
N PHE A 70 23.73 -14.87 5.86
CA PHE A 70 23.99 -14.21 7.13
C PHE A 70 22.80 -14.24 8.12
N ASN A 71 21.62 -14.71 7.72
CA ASN A 71 20.45 -14.82 8.61
C ASN A 71 19.90 -16.23 8.69
N TRP A 72 19.77 -16.87 7.52
CA TRP A 72 19.09 -18.15 7.44
C TRP A 72 19.86 -19.22 8.19
N THR A 73 19.12 -20.04 8.96
CA THR A 73 19.65 -21.15 9.72
C THR A 73 19.14 -22.43 9.06
N PRO A 74 20.03 -23.25 8.49
CA PRO A 74 19.60 -24.50 7.87
C PRO A 74 19.09 -25.49 8.92
N ASP A 75 18.02 -26.20 8.59
CA ASP A 75 17.55 -27.35 9.37
C ASP A 75 18.38 -28.59 8.94
N ILE A 76 19.60 -28.63 9.42
CA ILE A 76 20.56 -29.69 9.08
C ILE A 76 20.91 -30.40 10.39
N GLU A 77 20.66 -31.74 10.46
CA GLU A 77 21.34 -32.55 11.45
C GLU A 77 22.84 -32.52 11.12
N LEU A 78 23.59 -31.71 11.86
CA LEU A 78 25.08 -31.78 11.80
C LEU A 78 25.47 -33.17 12.29
N VAL A 79 25.84 -34.04 11.35
CA VAL A 79 26.40 -35.32 11.69
C VAL A 79 27.74 -35.02 12.38
N ASP A 80 27.77 -35.23 13.68
CA ASP A 80 29.02 -35.19 14.45
C ASP A 80 29.86 -36.40 14.01
N GLU A 81 30.85 -36.17 13.13
CA GLU A 81 31.82 -37.20 12.71
C GLU A 81 32.80 -37.52 13.86
N GLY A 82 32.31 -37.75 15.06
CA GLY A 82 33.16 -37.94 16.23
C GLY A 82 32.60 -38.68 17.43
N GLU A 83 31.72 -39.69 17.26
CA GLU A 83 31.47 -40.60 18.37
C GLU A 83 31.92 -42.03 18.02
N GLU A 84 33.16 -42.35 18.46
CA GLU A 84 33.50 -43.72 18.82
C GLU A 84 32.57 -44.18 19.95
N GLU A 85 32.02 -45.40 19.79
CA GLU A 85 31.16 -46.09 20.75
C GLU A 85 31.77 -46.07 22.17
N GLY A 86 31.11 -45.47 23.12
CA GLY A 86 31.53 -45.54 24.51
C GLY A 86 30.59 -44.89 25.51
N GLY A 87 29.57 -45.64 25.96
CA GLY A 87 29.08 -45.57 27.35
C GLY A 87 28.11 -44.41 27.69
N ALA A 88 26.86 -44.78 27.83
CA ALA A 88 25.76 -43.98 28.37
C ALA A 88 26.08 -43.33 29.73
N GLU A 89 25.93 -42.02 29.83
CA GLU A 89 25.36 -41.33 30.97
C GLU A 89 24.41 -40.27 30.42
N GLU A 90 23.13 -40.47 30.68
CA GLU A 90 22.08 -39.45 30.49
C GLU A 90 22.44 -38.24 31.38
N GLN A 91 23.08 -37.25 30.80
CA GLN A 91 23.10 -35.91 31.38
C GLN A 91 21.99 -35.10 30.71
N ASP A 92 21.10 -34.57 31.55
CA ASP A 92 20.06 -33.62 31.20
C ASP A 92 20.56 -32.62 30.15
N ALA A 93 20.27 -32.85 28.88
CA ALA A 93 20.41 -31.86 27.85
C ALA A 93 19.34 -30.78 28.12
N ALA A 94 19.77 -29.69 28.71
CA ALA A 94 19.03 -28.46 28.70
C ALA A 94 18.60 -28.18 27.26
N THR A 95 17.32 -27.96 27.05
CA THR A 95 16.63 -27.60 25.82
C THR A 95 17.41 -26.53 25.08
N ASP A 96 18.31 -26.97 24.20
CA ASP A 96 18.81 -26.16 23.10
C ASP A 96 17.65 -26.10 22.10
N ASP A 97 17.12 -24.91 21.87
CA ASP A 97 15.96 -24.66 20.98
C ASP A 97 16.31 -24.90 19.50
N GLY A 98 17.22 -25.83 19.18
CA GLY A 98 17.47 -26.35 17.83
C GLY A 98 17.80 -25.32 16.74
N LEU A 99 18.11 -24.08 17.13
CA LEU A 99 18.50 -23.03 16.17
C LEU A 99 20.00 -23.18 15.84
N HIS A 100 20.27 -23.76 14.69
CA HIS A 100 21.62 -23.73 14.14
C HIS A 100 22.03 -22.28 13.83
N PRO A 101 23.33 -21.93 13.94
CA PRO A 101 23.78 -20.58 13.57
C PRO A 101 23.72 -20.39 12.04
N PRO A 102 23.65 -19.12 11.56
CA PRO A 102 23.71 -18.82 10.13
C PRO A 102 24.94 -19.43 9.43
N LEU A 103 24.81 -19.72 8.13
CA LEU A 103 25.89 -20.34 7.34
C LEU A 103 27.24 -19.62 7.46
N ALA A 104 27.22 -18.30 7.46
CA ALA A 104 28.45 -17.50 7.63
C ALA A 104 29.13 -17.70 8.99
N VAL A 105 28.37 -18.01 10.04
CA VAL A 105 28.92 -18.29 11.38
C VAL A 105 29.52 -19.70 11.39
N LEU A 106 28.87 -20.69 10.78
CA LEU A 106 29.41 -22.05 10.61
C LEU A 106 30.73 -22.01 9.81
N PHE A 107 30.72 -21.30 8.68
CA PHE A 107 31.91 -21.10 7.87
C PHE A 107 33.06 -20.44 8.67
N ALA A 108 32.77 -19.37 9.41
CA ALA A 108 33.77 -18.68 10.20
C ALA A 108 34.36 -19.57 11.31
N ALA A 109 33.54 -20.44 11.93
CA ALA A 109 34.00 -21.38 12.93
C ALA A 109 34.93 -22.44 12.36
N GLU A 110 34.61 -23.00 11.19
CA GLU A 110 35.42 -24.04 10.52
C GLU A 110 36.72 -23.45 9.93
N LYS A 111 36.67 -22.27 9.35
CA LYS A 111 37.77 -21.67 8.59
C LYS A 111 38.54 -20.55 9.34
N LEU A 112 38.35 -20.42 10.63
CA LEU A 112 38.90 -19.32 11.43
C LEU A 112 40.41 -19.10 11.23
N ASP A 113 41.18 -20.16 11.19
CA ASP A 113 42.64 -20.12 11.01
C ASP A 113 43.09 -19.76 9.58
N GLU A 114 42.20 -19.86 8.61
CA GLU A 114 42.45 -19.53 7.21
C GLU A 114 42.01 -18.10 6.84
N LEU A 115 41.19 -17.45 7.70
CA LEU A 115 40.64 -16.13 7.45
C LEU A 115 41.53 -15.00 7.92
N GLU A 116 41.70 -13.98 7.07
CA GLU A 116 42.30 -12.73 7.44
C GLU A 116 41.39 -11.88 8.34
N GLN A 117 41.95 -11.09 9.24
CA GLN A 117 41.20 -10.24 10.18
C GLN A 117 40.10 -9.38 9.51
N PRO A 118 40.30 -8.73 8.34
CA PRO A 118 39.25 -7.98 7.67
C PRO A 118 38.04 -8.84 7.27
N ALA A 119 38.25 -10.12 6.90
CA ALA A 119 37.17 -11.03 6.57
C ALA A 119 36.38 -11.44 7.81
N ILE A 120 37.06 -11.67 8.93
CA ILE A 120 36.43 -11.96 10.23
C ILE A 120 35.58 -10.76 10.68
N ASP A 121 36.11 -9.54 10.57
CA ASP A 121 35.38 -8.32 10.95
C ASP A 121 34.16 -8.09 10.06
N PHE A 122 34.27 -8.36 8.75
CA PHE A 122 33.16 -8.31 7.82
C PHE A 122 32.07 -9.34 8.19
N LEU A 123 32.44 -10.60 8.41
CA LEU A 123 31.49 -11.66 8.78
C LEU A 123 30.77 -11.34 10.10
N ARG A 124 31.50 -10.83 11.09
CA ARG A 124 30.94 -10.41 12.37
C ARG A 124 29.91 -9.29 12.18
N GLU A 125 30.25 -8.25 11.45
CA GLU A 125 29.33 -7.12 11.20
C GLU A 125 28.12 -7.57 10.36
N ALA A 126 28.33 -8.38 9.31
CA ALA A 126 27.27 -8.89 8.47
C ALA A 126 26.26 -9.76 9.26
N CYS A 127 26.73 -10.63 10.15
CA CYS A 127 25.86 -11.49 10.97
C CYS A 127 25.20 -10.74 12.14
N SER A 128 25.81 -9.64 12.64
CA SER A 128 25.24 -8.88 13.76
C SER A 128 24.08 -7.96 13.37
N ARG A 129 23.85 -7.73 12.09
CA ARG A 129 22.84 -6.79 11.60
C ARG A 129 21.68 -7.52 10.92
N PRO A 130 20.48 -7.48 11.50
CA PRO A 130 19.29 -8.05 10.86
C PRO A 130 18.84 -7.23 9.66
N PHE A 131 17.94 -7.80 8.84
CA PHE A 131 17.13 -7.00 7.94
C PHE A 131 16.14 -6.15 8.73
N GLY A 132 15.88 -4.93 8.23
CA GLY A 132 14.95 -4.00 8.86
C GLY A 132 14.29 -3.07 7.83
N PHE A 133 13.43 -2.18 8.34
CA PHE A 133 12.67 -1.23 7.52
C PHE A 133 13.31 0.15 7.57
N HIS A 134 14.05 0.50 6.54
CA HIS A 134 14.82 1.73 6.47
C HIS A 134 14.10 2.80 5.66
N GLN A 135 13.56 3.83 6.31
CA GLN A 135 12.98 4.98 5.62
C GLN A 135 14.07 5.93 5.11
N ILE A 136 13.93 6.36 3.87
CA ILE A 136 14.85 7.32 3.25
C ILE A 136 14.54 8.73 3.75
N LEU A 137 15.46 9.32 4.50
CA LEU A 137 15.37 10.69 5.01
C LEU A 137 15.86 11.71 3.98
N ALA A 138 16.95 11.38 3.27
CA ALA A 138 17.54 12.22 2.24
C ALA A 138 18.23 11.38 1.18
N VAL A 139 18.36 11.92 -0.02
CA VAL A 139 19.02 11.29 -1.18
C VAL A 139 20.05 12.26 -1.74
N GLU A 140 21.29 11.81 -1.87
CA GLU A 140 22.32 12.43 -2.70
C GLU A 140 22.52 11.56 -3.95
N PRO A 141 21.92 11.92 -5.10
CA PRO A 141 21.92 11.07 -6.30
C PRO A 141 23.33 10.69 -6.75
N GLY A 142 23.54 9.41 -7.01
CA GLY A 142 24.84 8.85 -7.41
C GLY A 142 25.86 8.79 -6.28
N ARG A 143 25.44 8.97 -4.99
CA ARG A 143 26.39 9.03 -3.88
C ARG A 143 25.91 8.31 -2.62
N SER A 144 24.79 8.75 -2.02
CA SER A 144 24.41 8.27 -0.70
C SER A 144 22.91 8.38 -0.42
N LEU A 145 22.46 7.62 0.58
CA LEU A 145 21.14 7.68 1.17
C LEU A 145 21.29 7.90 2.68
N ALA A 146 20.59 8.89 3.24
CA ALA A 146 20.36 8.97 4.68
C ALA A 146 19.13 8.12 5.02
N LEU A 147 19.31 7.14 5.88
CA LEU A 147 18.31 6.14 6.24
C LEU A 147 17.99 6.22 7.72
N LYS A 148 16.73 5.93 8.07
CA LYS A 148 16.27 5.71 9.44
C LYS A 148 15.63 4.34 9.52
N GLU A 149 16.15 3.47 10.36
CA GLU A 149 15.51 2.21 10.69
C GLU A 149 14.27 2.48 11.57
N LEU A 150 13.08 2.05 11.12
CA LEU A 150 11.80 2.48 11.72
C LEU A 150 11.48 1.80 13.05
N LEU A 151 12.01 0.60 13.31
CA LEU A 151 11.74 -0.14 14.56
C LEU A 151 12.65 0.32 15.69
N THR A 152 13.95 0.56 15.42
CA THR A 152 14.93 0.99 16.40
C THR A 152 15.10 2.50 16.49
N GLY A 153 14.76 3.21 15.40
CA GLY A 153 15.01 4.64 15.25
C GLY A 153 16.47 4.99 14.90
N GLU A 154 17.34 4.00 14.65
CA GLU A 154 18.75 4.25 14.28
C GLU A 154 18.84 4.98 12.93
N GLU A 155 19.63 6.06 12.89
CA GLU A 155 19.87 6.81 11.66
C GLU A 155 21.28 6.52 11.12
N ARG A 156 21.40 6.41 9.80
CA ARG A 156 22.65 6.05 9.13
C ARG A 156 22.74 6.64 7.73
N VAL A 157 23.93 7.06 7.32
CA VAL A 157 24.20 7.46 5.93
C VAL A 157 24.96 6.33 5.25
N VAL A 158 24.31 5.71 4.24
CA VAL A 158 24.92 4.63 3.46
C VAL A 158 25.42 5.14 2.10
N GLN A 159 26.60 4.67 1.68
CA GLN A 159 27.13 4.93 0.36
C GLN A 159 26.44 4.03 -0.66
N GLU A 160 25.55 4.62 -1.47
CA GLU A 160 24.75 3.90 -2.46
C GLU A 160 24.70 4.68 -3.77
N LEU A 161 25.24 4.10 -4.84
CA LEU A 161 25.38 4.79 -6.12
C LEU A 161 24.15 4.59 -7.02
N SER A 162 23.74 3.34 -7.22
CA SER A 162 22.70 2.99 -8.17
C SER A 162 21.32 3.31 -7.64
N GLY A 163 20.99 2.82 -6.44
CA GLY A 163 19.69 3.03 -5.80
C GLY A 163 19.40 4.51 -5.57
N SER A 164 20.42 5.31 -5.19
CA SER A 164 20.24 6.75 -4.96
C SER A 164 19.82 7.54 -6.21
N GLN A 165 19.93 6.99 -7.42
CA GLN A 165 19.47 7.64 -8.66
C GLN A 165 17.96 7.52 -8.87
N SER A 166 17.34 6.46 -8.37
CA SER A 166 15.92 6.15 -8.57
C SER A 166 15.07 6.30 -7.33
N LEU A 167 15.65 6.01 -6.16
CA LEU A 167 14.97 6.07 -4.87
C LEU A 167 14.67 7.50 -4.43
N ARG A 168 13.64 7.66 -3.61
CA ARG A 168 13.13 8.96 -3.20
C ARG A 168 12.95 9.05 -1.68
N ARG A 169 13.05 10.28 -1.18
CA ARG A 169 12.74 10.60 0.21
C ARG A 169 11.36 10.09 0.60
N GLY A 170 11.29 9.43 1.75
CA GLY A 170 10.07 8.86 2.32
C GLY A 170 9.84 7.40 1.96
N GLU A 171 10.39 6.90 0.85
CA GLU A 171 10.32 5.46 0.54
C GLU A 171 11.01 4.63 1.62
N ILE A 172 10.52 3.40 1.81
CA ILE A 172 11.01 2.49 2.84
C ILE A 172 11.61 1.28 2.16
N LEU A 173 12.84 0.96 2.51
CA LEU A 173 13.57 -0.19 2.02
C LEU A 173 13.52 -1.31 3.07
N TYR A 174 13.23 -2.54 2.65
CA TYR A 174 13.54 -3.71 3.45
C TYR A 174 14.97 -4.14 3.12
N ALA A 175 15.88 -3.83 4.02
CA ALA A 175 17.31 -3.89 3.72
C ALA A 175 18.14 -4.23 4.96
N ARG A 176 19.38 -4.67 4.70
CA ARG A 176 20.43 -4.82 5.70
C ARG A 176 21.53 -3.80 5.43
N THR A 177 21.95 -3.09 6.46
CA THR A 177 23.07 -2.15 6.39
C THR A 177 24.20 -2.59 7.32
N ILE A 178 25.43 -2.42 6.88
CA ILE A 178 26.64 -2.69 7.67
C ILE A 178 27.52 -1.45 7.72
N THR A 179 28.40 -1.38 8.74
CA THR A 179 29.42 -0.34 8.85
C THR A 179 30.77 -0.97 9.05
N LEU A 180 31.68 -0.77 8.09
CA LEU A 180 33.04 -1.28 8.13
C LEU A 180 34.02 -0.21 7.61
N ASP A 181 35.21 -0.10 8.17
CA ASP A 181 36.24 0.91 7.82
C ASP A 181 35.70 2.36 7.82
N GLY A 182 34.74 2.66 8.72
CA GLY A 182 34.12 3.99 8.83
C GLY A 182 33.18 4.35 7.69
N VAL A 183 32.80 3.39 6.84
CA VAL A 183 31.79 3.56 5.78
C VAL A 183 30.63 2.61 6.00
N SER A 184 29.40 3.13 5.83
CA SER A 184 28.20 2.31 5.87
C SER A 184 27.72 1.98 4.46
N LEU A 185 27.32 0.72 4.24
CA LEU A 185 26.86 0.19 2.97
C LEU A 185 25.58 -0.59 3.16
N MET A 186 24.77 -0.70 2.10
CA MET A 186 23.68 -1.68 2.01
C MET A 186 24.28 -3.02 1.61
N LEU A 187 24.22 -4.02 2.49
CA LEU A 187 24.66 -5.39 2.21
C LEU A 187 23.61 -6.17 1.40
N GLY A 188 22.35 -5.87 1.63
CA GLY A 188 21.23 -6.44 0.90
C GLY A 188 20.03 -5.52 0.94
N CYS A 189 19.21 -5.56 -0.13
CA CYS A 189 18.00 -4.76 -0.23
C CYS A 189 16.98 -5.46 -1.14
N ALA A 190 15.75 -5.57 -0.66
CA ALA A 190 14.66 -6.07 -1.47
C ALA A 190 14.35 -5.11 -2.64
N VAL A 191 13.94 -5.68 -3.77
CA VAL A 191 13.77 -4.93 -5.04
C VAL A 191 12.65 -3.91 -4.97
N GLN A 192 11.58 -4.20 -4.21
CA GLN A 192 10.39 -3.36 -4.16
C GLN A 192 10.45 -2.41 -2.96
N PRO A 193 10.75 -1.11 -3.16
CA PRO A 193 10.60 -0.12 -2.09
C PRO A 193 9.12 0.07 -1.75
N LEU A 194 8.82 0.25 -0.47
CA LEU A 194 7.48 0.53 0.01
C LEU A 194 7.22 2.04 0.02
N PRO A 195 6.05 2.51 -0.44
CA PRO A 195 5.63 3.91 -0.31
C PRO A 195 5.58 4.39 1.16
N PRO A 196 5.72 5.70 1.41
CA PRO A 196 5.74 6.28 2.77
C PRO A 196 4.51 5.95 3.62
N ARG A 197 3.35 5.71 3.01
CA ARG A 197 2.10 5.34 3.73
C ARG A 197 2.24 4.12 4.64
N TYR A 198 3.16 3.21 4.33
CA TYR A 198 3.40 2.03 5.15
C TYR A 198 4.18 2.33 6.43
N ALA A 199 4.82 3.50 6.54
CA ALA A 199 5.51 3.90 7.75
C ALA A 199 4.59 3.92 8.97
N ALA A 200 3.33 4.35 8.83
CA ALA A 200 2.37 4.33 9.94
C ALA A 200 2.15 2.92 10.50
N HIS A 201 1.99 1.91 9.64
CA HIS A 201 1.84 0.51 10.06
C HIS A 201 3.10 -0.05 10.74
N LEU A 202 4.28 0.34 10.24
CA LEU A 202 5.56 -0.08 10.84
C LEU A 202 5.81 0.59 12.20
N LEU A 203 5.35 1.83 12.38
CA LEU A 203 5.37 2.51 13.67
C LEU A 203 4.37 1.89 14.65
N ASP A 204 3.20 1.43 14.18
CA ASP A 204 2.25 0.66 15.00
C ASP A 204 2.87 -0.67 15.44
N LEU A 205 3.54 -1.37 14.52
CA LEU A 205 4.28 -2.60 14.81
C LEU A 205 5.37 -2.35 15.86
N ARG A 206 6.17 -1.29 15.69
CA ARG A 206 7.20 -0.89 16.69
C ARG A 206 6.58 -0.69 18.07
N ASP A 207 5.50 0.09 18.15
CA ASP A 207 4.85 0.37 19.43
C ASP A 207 4.35 -0.91 20.09
N ALA A 208 3.76 -1.85 19.32
CA ALA A 208 3.30 -3.15 19.82
C ALA A 208 4.48 -4.03 20.30
N LEU A 209 5.58 -4.06 19.55
CA LEU A 209 6.78 -4.81 19.96
C LEU A 209 7.41 -4.23 21.22
N LEU A 210 7.48 -2.90 21.36
CA LEU A 210 7.97 -2.23 22.57
C LEU A 210 7.08 -2.51 23.78
N GLU A 211 5.76 -2.58 23.60
CA GLU A 211 4.83 -2.96 24.69
C GLU A 211 5.07 -4.42 25.14
N GLN A 212 5.42 -5.30 24.20
CA GLN A 212 5.63 -6.73 24.50
C GLN A 212 7.01 -7.01 25.12
N HIS A 213 8.08 -6.39 24.59
CA HIS A 213 9.48 -6.70 24.92
C HIS A 213 10.15 -5.65 25.80
N GLY A 214 9.58 -4.44 25.90
CA GLY A 214 10.13 -3.31 26.68
C GLY A 214 11.19 -2.51 25.93
N ASP A 215 12.13 -3.17 25.26
CA ASP A 215 13.16 -2.58 24.41
C ASP A 215 13.35 -3.47 23.16
N LEU A 216 13.80 -2.91 22.06
CA LEU A 216 14.07 -3.67 20.82
C LEU A 216 15.58 -3.77 20.63
N ALA A 217 16.18 -4.76 21.30
CA ALA A 217 17.56 -5.12 21.07
C ALA A 217 17.76 -5.78 19.69
N ILE A 218 18.98 -5.74 19.18
CA ILE A 218 19.32 -6.33 17.87
C ILE A 218 19.04 -7.84 17.86
N GLU A 219 19.28 -8.51 18.97
CA GLU A 219 19.04 -9.94 19.16
C GLU A 219 17.56 -10.29 19.00
N GLU A 220 16.67 -9.45 19.51
CA GLU A 220 15.20 -9.62 19.36
C GLU A 220 14.76 -9.43 17.91
N LEU A 221 15.36 -8.46 17.20
CA LEU A 221 15.10 -8.26 15.77
C LEU A 221 15.58 -9.44 14.92
N HIS A 222 16.67 -10.11 15.31
CA HIS A 222 17.10 -11.37 14.67
C HIS A 222 16.07 -12.47 14.86
N ALA A 223 15.56 -12.65 16.08
CA ALA A 223 14.50 -13.63 16.37
C ALA A 223 13.18 -13.35 15.62
N LEU A 224 12.95 -12.11 15.25
CA LEU A 224 11.77 -11.66 14.49
C LEU A 224 11.99 -11.63 12.96
N ASP A 225 13.10 -12.16 12.43
CA ASP A 225 13.41 -12.12 10.99
C ASP A 225 12.25 -12.63 10.11
N GLY A 226 11.74 -13.83 10.38
CA GLY A 226 10.62 -14.42 9.64
C GLY A 226 9.35 -13.56 9.67
N PRO A 227 8.83 -13.20 10.86
CA PRO A 227 7.71 -12.29 11.00
C PRO A 227 7.90 -10.93 10.30
N LEU A 228 9.07 -10.30 10.41
CA LEU A 228 9.33 -9.02 9.75
C LEU A 228 9.37 -9.15 8.22
N ARG A 229 9.97 -10.22 7.71
CA ARG A 229 9.96 -10.53 6.28
C ARG A 229 8.54 -10.78 5.77
N GLN A 230 7.70 -11.47 6.53
CA GLN A 230 6.29 -11.65 6.18
C GLN A 230 5.52 -10.32 6.15
N VAL A 231 5.80 -9.39 7.07
CA VAL A 231 5.25 -8.02 7.02
C VAL A 231 5.64 -7.31 5.72
N TYR A 232 6.90 -7.42 5.30
CA TYR A 232 7.34 -6.87 4.01
C TYR A 232 6.56 -7.46 2.84
N TRP A 233 6.45 -8.79 2.75
CA TRP A 233 5.71 -9.47 1.68
C TRP A 233 4.23 -9.10 1.66
N ASN A 234 3.58 -8.99 2.80
CA ASN A 234 2.19 -8.55 2.90
C ASN A 234 1.99 -7.13 2.36
N HIS A 235 2.94 -6.24 2.58
CA HIS A 235 2.90 -4.90 2.01
C HIS A 235 3.13 -4.90 0.50
N VAL A 236 4.07 -5.70 0.00
CA VAL A 236 4.31 -5.88 -1.44
C VAL A 236 3.07 -6.44 -2.13
N GLU A 237 2.43 -7.45 -1.55
CA GLU A 237 1.18 -8.02 -2.07
C GLU A 237 0.06 -6.97 -2.10
N SER A 238 -0.06 -6.16 -1.05
CA SER A 238 -1.03 -5.05 -1.01
C SER A 238 -0.76 -3.96 -2.05
N LEU A 239 0.50 -3.79 -2.49
CA LEU A 239 0.86 -2.91 -3.60
C LEU A 239 0.48 -3.49 -4.96
N ARG A 240 0.72 -4.79 -5.15
CA ARG A 240 0.40 -5.51 -6.40
C ARG A 240 -1.11 -5.67 -6.58
N ASN A 241 -1.79 -6.00 -5.49
CA ASN A 241 -3.23 -6.27 -5.44
C ASN A 241 -3.93 -5.34 -4.44
N PRO A 242 -4.07 -4.03 -4.77
CA PRO A 242 -4.68 -3.07 -3.86
C PRO A 242 -6.15 -3.40 -3.64
N LYS A 243 -6.50 -3.74 -2.39
CA LYS A 243 -7.90 -3.91 -1.99
C LYS A 243 -8.59 -2.56 -1.98
N LEU A 244 -9.73 -2.46 -2.66
CA LEU A 244 -10.54 -1.27 -2.59
C LEU A 244 -11.11 -1.10 -1.16
N PRO A 245 -11.16 0.14 -0.65
CA PRO A 245 -11.84 0.40 0.61
C PRO A 245 -13.32 0.02 0.48
N THR A 246 -13.90 -0.47 1.56
CA THR A 246 -15.34 -0.71 1.62
C THR A 246 -16.09 0.63 1.51
N LEU A 247 -16.62 0.91 0.33
CA LEU A 247 -17.36 2.13 0.07
C LEU A 247 -18.82 1.96 0.55
N THR A 248 -19.32 2.95 1.28
CA THR A 248 -20.71 3.00 1.71
C THR A 248 -21.39 4.27 1.21
N ASN A 249 -22.70 4.16 0.98
CA ASN A 249 -23.50 5.33 0.66
C ASN A 249 -23.83 6.16 1.91
N THR A 250 -24.54 7.27 1.72
CA THR A 250 -24.94 8.18 2.81
C THR A 250 -25.93 7.59 3.82
N ASP A 251 -26.46 6.41 3.57
CA ASP A 251 -27.32 5.66 4.51
C ASP A 251 -26.51 4.56 5.25
N GLY A 252 -25.20 4.41 4.95
CA GLY A 252 -24.32 3.38 5.50
C GLY A 252 -24.43 2.02 4.84
N ASP A 253 -25.14 1.91 3.71
CA ASP A 253 -25.24 0.66 2.95
C ASP A 253 -23.99 0.50 2.07
N LEU A 254 -23.55 -0.74 1.84
CA LEU A 254 -22.49 -1.05 0.86
C LEU A 254 -22.84 -0.43 -0.50
N LEU A 255 -21.84 0.19 -1.12
CA LEU A 255 -22.00 0.82 -2.44
C LEU A 255 -22.01 -0.26 -3.53
N GLU A 256 -23.21 -0.59 -4.00
CA GLU A 256 -23.48 -1.59 -5.02
C GLU A 256 -24.44 -1.01 -6.06
N PRO A 257 -23.93 -0.44 -7.17
CA PRO A 257 -24.80 0.04 -8.25
C PRO A 257 -25.78 -1.04 -8.69
N THR A 258 -27.05 -0.71 -8.60
CA THR A 258 -28.16 -1.64 -8.85
C THR A 258 -29.16 -1.02 -9.80
N THR A 259 -29.42 -1.70 -10.90
CA THR A 259 -30.43 -1.34 -11.91
C THR A 259 -31.65 -2.22 -11.79
N LEU A 260 -32.82 -1.61 -11.72
CA LEU A 260 -34.11 -2.26 -11.76
C LEU A 260 -34.77 -2.01 -13.12
N ARG A 261 -35.41 -3.01 -13.71
CA ARG A 261 -36.17 -2.90 -14.96
C ARG A 261 -37.59 -3.37 -14.74
N PHE A 262 -38.54 -2.62 -15.32
CA PHE A 262 -39.96 -2.91 -15.26
C PHE A 262 -40.57 -2.73 -16.66
N ALA A 263 -41.46 -3.62 -17.01
CA ALA A 263 -42.40 -3.39 -18.11
C ALA A 263 -43.52 -2.46 -17.63
N LEU A 264 -43.84 -1.45 -18.43
CA LEU A 264 -44.88 -0.46 -18.15
C LEU A 264 -46.08 -0.66 -19.09
N ASP A 265 -47.26 -0.86 -18.49
CA ASP A 265 -48.55 -0.93 -19.19
C ASP A 265 -49.40 0.31 -18.90
N ALA A 266 -48.80 1.49 -19.23
CA ALA A 266 -49.44 2.78 -19.11
C ALA A 266 -48.74 3.79 -20.02
N ALA A 267 -49.35 4.94 -20.30
CA ALA A 267 -48.69 6.04 -20.98
C ALA A 267 -47.56 6.61 -20.10
N PRO A 268 -46.37 6.98 -20.68
CA PRO A 268 -45.25 7.54 -19.93
C PRO A 268 -45.62 8.75 -19.08
N GLU A 269 -46.51 9.61 -19.56
CA GLU A 269 -47.00 10.78 -18.81
C GLU A 269 -47.81 10.40 -17.56
N GLU A 270 -48.62 9.33 -17.64
CA GLU A 270 -49.35 8.82 -16.50
C GLU A 270 -48.43 8.23 -15.44
N ALA A 271 -47.40 7.47 -15.87
CA ALA A 271 -46.38 6.93 -15.00
C ALA A 271 -45.58 8.05 -14.34
N LEU A 272 -45.21 9.11 -15.10
CA LEU A 272 -44.54 10.27 -14.57
C LEU A 272 -45.34 10.96 -13.47
N ARG A 273 -46.63 11.21 -13.70
CA ARG A 273 -47.51 11.82 -12.69
C ARG A 273 -47.62 11.00 -11.41
N ALA A 274 -47.66 9.67 -11.53
CA ALA A 274 -47.69 8.78 -10.37
C ALA A 274 -46.39 8.77 -9.57
N LEU A 275 -45.25 8.92 -10.27
CA LEU A 275 -43.90 8.85 -9.66
C LEU A 275 -43.30 10.23 -9.31
N ALA A 276 -43.84 11.33 -9.81
CA ALA A 276 -43.39 12.71 -9.53
C ALA A 276 -43.22 13.03 -8.03
N PRO A 277 -44.04 12.50 -7.10
CA PRO A 277 -43.82 12.73 -5.66
C PRO A 277 -42.48 12.15 -5.11
N LEU A 278 -41.73 11.39 -5.90
CA LEU A 278 -40.37 10.94 -5.55
C LEU A 278 -39.33 12.05 -5.77
N ALA A 279 -39.58 12.98 -6.69
CA ALA A 279 -38.72 14.10 -7.04
C ALA A 279 -39.07 15.31 -6.17
N ILE A 280 -38.58 15.31 -4.94
CA ILE A 280 -38.86 16.38 -3.97
C ILE A 280 -38.27 17.71 -4.44
N GLY A 281 -39.14 18.72 -4.60
CA GLY A 281 -38.72 20.07 -5.01
C GLY A 281 -38.85 20.34 -6.51
N GLU A 282 -39.20 19.36 -7.30
CA GLU A 282 -39.54 19.53 -8.72
C GLU A 282 -41.07 19.48 -8.93
N THR A 283 -41.57 20.34 -9.78
CA THR A 283 -43.01 20.29 -10.18
C THR A 283 -43.21 19.34 -11.34
N ILE A 284 -44.44 18.86 -11.50
CA ILE A 284 -44.76 18.00 -12.64
C ILE A 284 -44.59 18.75 -13.97
N GLU A 285 -44.84 20.05 -13.99
CA GLU A 285 -44.64 20.95 -15.13
C GLU A 285 -43.17 21.01 -15.54
N ASP A 286 -42.26 21.09 -14.57
CA ASP A 286 -40.82 21.12 -14.83
C ASP A 286 -40.34 19.77 -15.40
N LEU A 287 -40.78 18.65 -14.84
CA LEU A 287 -40.48 17.31 -15.34
C LEU A 287 -41.04 17.07 -16.77
N LEU A 288 -42.26 17.59 -17.06
CA LEU A 288 -42.87 17.49 -18.39
C LEU A 288 -42.13 18.37 -19.43
N LYS A 289 -41.58 19.51 -19.02
CA LYS A 289 -40.76 20.37 -19.90
C LYS A 289 -39.40 19.74 -20.20
N ALA A 290 -38.83 18.98 -19.27
CA ALA A 290 -37.56 18.30 -19.43
C ALA A 290 -37.68 16.99 -20.26
N ALA A 291 -38.90 16.49 -20.51
CA ALA A 291 -39.13 15.26 -21.22
C ALA A 291 -38.81 15.38 -22.73
N ALA A 292 -38.03 14.42 -23.23
CA ALA A 292 -37.85 14.24 -24.67
C ALA A 292 -39.15 13.74 -25.30
N ARG A 293 -39.57 14.34 -26.44
CA ARG A 293 -40.81 14.05 -27.12
C ARG A 293 -40.58 13.71 -28.58
N ASP A 294 -41.48 12.95 -29.17
CA ASP A 294 -41.53 12.71 -30.61
C ASP A 294 -42.19 13.90 -31.36
N ALA A 295 -42.31 13.80 -32.68
CA ALA A 295 -42.94 14.80 -33.52
C ALA A 295 -44.45 15.00 -33.24
N GLU A 296 -45.10 14.00 -32.69
CA GLU A 296 -46.50 13.95 -32.30
C GLU A 296 -46.71 14.48 -30.86
N GLY A 297 -45.64 14.81 -30.14
CA GLY A 297 -45.65 15.36 -28.77
C GLY A 297 -45.74 14.30 -27.67
N SER A 298 -45.61 13.00 -27.98
CA SER A 298 -45.60 11.91 -27.01
C SER A 298 -44.22 11.83 -26.31
N ILE A 299 -44.21 11.46 -25.04
CA ILE A 299 -42.98 11.32 -24.28
C ILE A 299 -42.19 10.08 -24.76
N LEU A 300 -40.98 10.31 -25.30
CA LEU A 300 -40.00 9.27 -25.62
C LEU A 300 -39.15 8.88 -24.42
N ARG A 301 -38.76 9.86 -23.60
CA ARG A 301 -37.96 9.63 -22.42
C ARG A 301 -38.11 10.80 -21.45
N VAL A 302 -38.25 10.45 -20.17
CA VAL A 302 -38.13 11.43 -19.08
C VAL A 302 -37.41 10.82 -17.91
N GLU A 303 -36.58 11.64 -17.30
CA GLU A 303 -35.83 11.26 -16.10
C GLU A 303 -36.34 12.01 -14.89
N LEU A 304 -36.35 11.36 -13.74
CA LEU A 304 -36.63 11.98 -12.47
C LEU A 304 -35.71 11.44 -11.36
N SER A 305 -35.30 12.31 -10.45
CA SER A 305 -34.49 11.94 -9.31
C SER A 305 -35.32 11.52 -8.12
N TRP A 306 -35.04 10.33 -7.57
CA TRP A 306 -35.61 9.93 -6.29
C TRP A 306 -34.83 10.59 -5.16
N LEU A 307 -35.46 11.53 -4.47
CA LEU A 307 -34.84 12.39 -3.47
C LEU A 307 -35.35 12.09 -2.04
N LYS A 308 -34.51 12.41 -1.07
CA LYS A 308 -34.82 12.44 0.36
C LYS A 308 -34.39 13.80 0.92
N ARG A 309 -35.21 14.42 1.77
CA ARG A 309 -34.86 15.68 2.45
C ARG A 309 -33.72 15.49 3.42
N GLY A 310 -32.75 16.41 3.38
CA GLY A 310 -31.59 16.46 4.25
C GLY A 310 -30.59 15.31 4.00
N ASN A 311 -29.48 15.38 4.73
CA ASN A 311 -28.46 14.32 4.77
C ASN A 311 -28.00 14.14 6.23
N ARG A 312 -27.78 12.89 6.65
CA ARG A 312 -27.35 12.60 8.04
C ARG A 312 -25.87 12.90 8.26
N GLN A 313 -25.05 12.73 7.23
CA GLN A 313 -23.60 12.95 7.29
C GLN A 313 -23.24 14.39 6.91
N HIS A 314 -24.01 15.01 5.99
CA HIS A 314 -23.81 16.37 5.48
C HIS A 314 -25.03 17.23 5.80
N LYS A 315 -25.01 17.87 6.96
CA LYS A 315 -26.16 18.66 7.46
C LYS A 315 -26.51 19.86 6.61
N GLU A 316 -25.56 20.35 5.82
CA GLU A 316 -25.68 21.46 4.88
C GLU A 316 -26.43 21.08 3.58
N TRP A 317 -26.61 19.81 3.31
CA TRP A 317 -27.32 19.35 2.11
C TRP A 317 -28.83 19.36 2.33
N ASN A 318 -29.53 20.13 1.51
CA ASN A 318 -31.00 20.21 1.55
C ASN A 318 -31.67 18.90 1.16
N ASN A 319 -31.09 18.18 0.20
CA ASN A 319 -31.60 16.92 -0.32
C ASN A 319 -30.48 15.90 -0.55
N THR A 320 -30.81 14.62 -0.47
CA THR A 320 -29.96 13.50 -0.86
C THR A 320 -30.58 12.77 -2.05
N VAL A 321 -29.83 12.59 -3.13
CA VAL A 321 -30.24 11.74 -4.27
C VAL A 321 -30.10 10.28 -3.83
N LEU A 322 -31.20 9.55 -3.87
CA LEU A 322 -31.23 8.11 -3.53
C LEU A 322 -31.13 7.22 -4.78
N GLY A 323 -31.53 7.75 -5.94
CA GLY A 323 -31.50 7.05 -7.23
C GLY A 323 -32.13 7.89 -8.33
N THR A 324 -32.08 7.38 -9.55
CA THR A 324 -32.65 7.98 -10.76
C THR A 324 -33.60 7.02 -11.42
N LEU A 325 -34.73 7.52 -11.92
CA LEU A 325 -35.72 6.75 -12.70
C LEU A 325 -35.78 7.31 -14.12
N THR A 326 -35.79 6.41 -15.09
CA THR A 326 -36.00 6.71 -16.51
C THR A 326 -37.31 6.06 -16.94
N ILE A 327 -38.23 6.86 -17.46
CA ILE A 327 -39.53 6.41 -17.98
C ILE A 327 -39.49 6.54 -19.50
N GLU A 328 -39.74 5.43 -20.18
CA GLU A 328 -39.83 5.32 -21.64
C GLU A 328 -41.14 4.63 -22.02
N PRO A 329 -41.57 4.65 -23.31
CA PRO A 329 -42.70 3.85 -23.75
C PRO A 329 -42.50 2.37 -23.39
N ALA A 330 -43.50 1.77 -22.72
CA ALA A 330 -43.56 0.38 -22.27
C ALA A 330 -42.47 -0.03 -21.25
N ARG A 331 -41.63 0.88 -20.73
CA ARG A 331 -40.54 0.51 -19.83
C ARG A 331 -40.22 1.58 -18.78
N ILE A 332 -39.84 1.12 -17.59
CA ILE A 332 -39.21 1.95 -16.55
C ILE A 332 -37.85 1.33 -16.17
N GLY A 333 -36.80 2.12 -16.24
CA GLY A 333 -35.49 1.86 -15.65
C GLY A 333 -35.36 2.61 -14.33
N ALA A 334 -34.70 2.02 -13.33
CA ALA A 334 -34.36 2.72 -12.11
C ALA A 334 -32.98 2.31 -11.63
N GLU A 335 -32.16 3.30 -11.31
CA GLU A 335 -30.76 3.12 -10.87
C GLU A 335 -30.60 3.63 -9.44
N VAL A 336 -30.01 2.81 -8.60
CA VAL A 336 -29.69 3.12 -7.21
C VAL A 336 -28.32 2.56 -6.86
N ASN A 337 -27.75 2.95 -5.72
CA ASN A 337 -26.39 2.58 -5.33
C ASN A 337 -26.32 1.61 -4.14
N SER A 338 -27.42 0.93 -3.81
CA SER A 338 -27.42 -0.20 -2.84
C SER A 338 -28.63 -1.10 -3.04
N GLN A 339 -28.49 -2.35 -2.69
CA GLN A 339 -29.59 -3.32 -2.74
C GLN A 339 -30.77 -2.92 -1.82
N ARG A 340 -30.46 -2.29 -0.66
CA ARG A 340 -31.51 -1.79 0.25
C ARG A 340 -32.34 -0.69 -0.39
N ARG A 341 -31.70 0.25 -1.10
CA ARG A 341 -32.38 1.29 -1.87
C ARG A 341 -33.20 0.69 -3.02
N ALA A 342 -32.63 -0.29 -3.75
CA ALA A 342 -33.33 -1.01 -4.80
C ALA A 342 -34.64 -1.64 -4.31
N LYS A 343 -34.56 -2.39 -3.21
CA LYS A 343 -35.72 -3.01 -2.58
C LYS A 343 -36.80 -2.01 -2.14
N LYS A 344 -36.37 -0.85 -1.64
CA LYS A 344 -37.29 0.23 -1.22
C LYS A 344 -37.93 0.92 -2.42
N LEU A 345 -37.13 1.24 -3.45
CA LEU A 345 -37.61 1.91 -4.66
C LEU A 345 -38.59 1.02 -5.44
N ARG A 346 -38.23 -0.26 -5.59
CA ARG A 346 -39.13 -1.26 -6.23
C ARG A 346 -40.52 -1.27 -5.59
N LYS A 347 -40.59 -1.37 -4.25
CA LYS A 347 -41.89 -1.33 -3.53
C LYS A 347 -42.65 -0.03 -3.77
N GLN A 348 -41.98 1.09 -3.91
CA GLN A 348 -42.63 2.38 -4.18
C GLN A 348 -43.19 2.46 -5.62
N ILE A 349 -42.43 1.97 -6.61
CA ILE A 349 -42.86 1.92 -8.00
C ILE A 349 -44.10 1.00 -8.13
N GLU A 350 -43.99 -0.24 -7.62
CA GLU A 350 -45.10 -1.21 -7.66
C GLU A 350 -46.36 -0.68 -6.94
N LYS A 351 -46.23 0.01 -5.81
CA LYS A 351 -47.33 0.59 -5.06
C LYS A 351 -48.01 1.73 -5.84
N ARG A 352 -47.22 2.64 -6.45
CA ARG A 352 -47.73 3.86 -7.10
C ARG A 352 -48.33 3.58 -8.48
N LEU A 353 -47.85 2.55 -9.17
CA LEU A 353 -48.28 2.11 -10.45
C LEU A 353 -49.06 0.76 -10.40
N ALA A 354 -49.73 0.52 -9.29
CA ALA A 354 -50.40 -0.76 -9.03
C ALA A 354 -51.17 -1.31 -10.23
N GLY A 355 -50.83 -2.52 -10.70
CA GLY A 355 -51.43 -3.19 -11.85
C GLY A 355 -50.98 -2.68 -13.22
N ARG A 356 -50.17 -1.61 -13.30
CA ARG A 356 -49.68 -1.00 -14.55
C ARG A 356 -48.17 -1.17 -14.75
N VAL A 357 -47.53 -1.86 -13.85
CA VAL A 357 -46.10 -2.12 -13.91
C VAL A 357 -45.81 -3.55 -13.48
N ARG A 358 -44.94 -4.21 -14.21
CA ARG A 358 -44.48 -5.57 -13.91
C ARG A 358 -42.95 -5.55 -13.77
N PHE A 359 -42.45 -5.97 -12.63
CA PHE A 359 -41.01 -6.13 -12.41
C PHE A 359 -40.43 -7.19 -13.36
N GLU A 360 -39.30 -6.89 -13.99
CA GLU A 360 -38.63 -7.79 -14.94
C GLU A 360 -37.28 -8.29 -14.40
N SER A 361 -36.39 -7.38 -13.98
CA SER A 361 -35.06 -7.79 -13.55
C SER A 361 -34.43 -6.79 -12.58
N GLN A 362 -33.47 -7.30 -11.80
CA GLN A 362 -32.57 -6.54 -11.00
C GLN A 362 -31.15 -7.00 -11.34
N THR A 363 -30.26 -6.06 -11.66
CA THR A 363 -28.85 -6.31 -11.89
C THR A 363 -28.06 -5.48 -10.87
N THR A 364 -27.22 -6.13 -10.09
CA THR A 364 -26.33 -5.50 -9.12
C THR A 364 -24.90 -5.78 -9.54
N LYS A 365 -24.03 -4.78 -9.50
CA LYS A 365 -22.60 -4.91 -9.78
C LYS A 365 -21.81 -4.52 -8.54
N SER A 366 -20.76 -5.28 -8.23
CA SER A 366 -19.78 -4.89 -7.23
C SER A 366 -18.87 -3.79 -7.78
N MET A 367 -18.19 -3.07 -6.89
CA MET A 367 -17.20 -2.06 -7.31
C MET A 367 -16.03 -2.68 -8.07
N ASP A 368 -15.64 -3.91 -7.74
CA ASP A 368 -14.56 -4.64 -8.43
C ASP A 368 -14.98 -5.04 -9.86
N GLU A 369 -16.23 -5.48 -10.06
CA GLU A 369 -16.76 -5.75 -11.39
C GLU A 369 -16.78 -4.49 -12.26
N LEU A 370 -17.24 -3.36 -11.72
CA LEU A 370 -17.25 -2.08 -12.42
C LEU A 370 -15.84 -1.62 -12.81
N ARG A 371 -14.88 -1.76 -11.89
CA ARG A 371 -13.48 -1.44 -12.17
C ARG A 371 -12.91 -2.31 -13.28
N SER A 372 -13.20 -3.61 -13.23
CA SER A 372 -12.74 -4.57 -14.25
C SER A 372 -13.37 -4.28 -15.62
N GLU A 373 -14.65 -3.92 -15.67
CA GLU A 373 -15.34 -3.50 -16.89
C GLU A 373 -14.74 -2.21 -17.44
N SER A 374 -14.55 -1.18 -16.61
CA SER A 374 -13.95 0.09 -17.02
C SER A 374 -12.53 -0.10 -17.56
N ALA A 375 -11.71 -0.94 -16.90
CA ALA A 375 -10.38 -1.24 -17.37
C ALA A 375 -10.37 -1.96 -18.73
N ARG A 376 -11.35 -2.86 -18.97
CA ARG A 376 -11.52 -3.53 -20.27
C ARG A 376 -11.98 -2.56 -21.36
N GLU A 377 -12.92 -1.66 -21.04
CA GLU A 377 -13.38 -0.62 -21.95
C GLU A 377 -12.25 0.35 -22.33
N ASP A 378 -11.47 0.78 -21.35
CA ASP A 378 -10.30 1.64 -21.57
C ASP A 378 -9.22 0.96 -22.43
N ALA A 379 -9.01 -0.34 -22.24
CA ALA A 379 -8.08 -1.13 -23.04
C ALA A 379 -8.61 -1.34 -24.50
N ALA A 380 -9.91 -1.49 -24.65
CA ALA A 380 -10.56 -1.68 -25.96
C ALA A 380 -10.66 -0.38 -26.77
N ALA A 381 -10.72 0.77 -26.11
CA ALA A 381 -10.90 2.08 -26.74
C ALA A 381 -9.93 3.14 -26.19
N PRO A 382 -8.60 2.97 -26.40
CA PRO A 382 -7.58 3.87 -25.83
C PRO A 382 -7.73 5.33 -26.29
N ARG A 383 -8.17 5.56 -27.53
CA ARG A 383 -8.42 6.92 -28.05
C ARG A 383 -9.59 7.61 -27.32
N ALA A 384 -10.69 6.92 -27.10
CA ALA A 384 -11.83 7.48 -26.35
C ALA A 384 -11.46 7.79 -24.90
N ARG A 385 -10.57 6.99 -24.29
CA ARG A 385 -9.99 7.30 -22.97
C ARG A 385 -9.14 8.57 -23.00
N GLU A 386 -8.28 8.70 -24.00
CA GLU A 386 -7.41 9.87 -24.16
C GLU A 386 -8.22 11.15 -24.39
N GLU A 387 -9.29 11.09 -25.22
CA GLU A 387 -10.22 12.20 -25.44
C GLU A 387 -10.92 12.61 -24.16
N ARG A 388 -11.48 11.68 -23.38
CA ARG A 388 -12.09 11.98 -22.06
C ARG A 388 -11.11 12.64 -21.09
N LEU A 389 -9.87 12.15 -21.03
CA LEU A 389 -8.82 12.74 -20.19
C LEU A 389 -8.42 14.15 -20.67
N ALA A 390 -8.39 14.36 -21.98
CA ALA A 390 -8.11 15.68 -22.57
C ALA A 390 -9.24 16.66 -22.26
N GLU A 391 -10.50 16.27 -22.40
CA GLU A 391 -11.65 17.09 -22.05
C GLU A 391 -11.67 17.45 -20.57
N GLN A 392 -11.40 16.49 -19.69
CA GLN A 392 -11.29 16.72 -18.25
C GLN A 392 -10.18 17.74 -17.93
N ARG A 393 -8.98 17.56 -18.50
CA ARG A 393 -7.87 18.52 -18.32
C ARG A 393 -8.22 19.91 -18.84
N ALA A 394 -8.93 19.99 -19.97
CA ALA A 394 -9.37 21.27 -20.53
C ALA A 394 -10.37 21.96 -19.60
N LEU A 395 -11.32 21.22 -19.02
CA LEU A 395 -12.27 21.73 -18.03
C LEU A 395 -11.55 22.22 -16.76
N GLU A 396 -10.64 21.40 -16.24
CA GLU A 396 -9.83 21.75 -15.06
C GLU A 396 -8.93 22.98 -15.30
N ALA A 397 -8.52 23.24 -16.55
CA ALA A 397 -7.70 24.39 -16.91
C ALA A 397 -8.48 25.72 -17.01
N LEU A 398 -9.82 25.69 -16.94
CA LEU A 398 -10.61 26.93 -16.96
C LEU A 398 -10.31 27.79 -15.72
N PRO A 399 -10.09 29.12 -15.86
CA PRO A 399 -9.72 30.00 -14.74
C PRO A 399 -10.72 29.95 -13.58
N GLU A 400 -12.01 29.87 -13.88
CA GLU A 400 -13.08 29.83 -12.86
C GLU A 400 -13.00 28.49 -12.09
N VAL A 401 -12.76 27.36 -12.78
CA VAL A 401 -12.61 26.03 -12.16
C VAL A 401 -11.34 25.99 -11.30
N GLN A 402 -10.23 26.52 -11.81
CA GLN A 402 -8.98 26.62 -11.06
C GLN A 402 -9.13 27.48 -9.79
N ALA A 403 -9.82 28.62 -9.88
CA ALA A 403 -10.08 29.46 -8.71
C ALA A 403 -10.96 28.74 -7.66
N LEU A 404 -11.98 28.00 -8.10
CA LEU A 404 -12.84 27.23 -7.22
C LEU A 404 -12.07 26.09 -6.54
N LEU A 405 -11.30 25.32 -7.31
CA LEU A 405 -10.48 24.23 -6.79
C LEU A 405 -9.42 24.74 -5.81
N ALA A 406 -8.77 25.87 -6.11
CA ALA A 406 -7.79 26.49 -5.22
C ALA A 406 -8.42 26.87 -3.87
N LYS A 407 -9.61 27.49 -3.91
CA LYS A 407 -10.35 27.87 -2.70
C LYS A 407 -10.74 26.63 -1.88
N GLN A 408 -11.33 25.61 -2.52
CA GLN A 408 -11.73 24.38 -1.84
C GLN A 408 -10.52 23.64 -1.24
N ARG A 409 -9.40 23.60 -1.98
CA ARG A 409 -8.13 23.02 -1.49
C ARG A 409 -7.63 23.74 -0.24
N GLU A 410 -7.60 25.09 -0.28
CA GLU A 410 -7.14 25.90 0.86
C GLU A 410 -8.02 25.68 2.10
N GLU A 411 -9.35 25.71 1.93
CA GLU A 411 -10.31 25.44 3.01
C GLU A 411 -10.14 24.03 3.59
N HIS A 412 -10.08 23.02 2.71
CA HIS A 412 -9.92 21.62 3.12
C HIS A 412 -8.64 21.40 3.94
N TRP A 413 -7.49 21.88 3.46
CA TRP A 413 -6.21 21.64 4.15
C TRP A 413 -6.04 22.51 5.39
N ARG A 414 -6.70 23.65 5.47
CA ARG A 414 -6.81 24.44 6.72
C ARG A 414 -7.58 23.66 7.78
N ASP A 415 -8.74 23.13 7.42
CA ASP A 415 -9.60 22.36 8.32
C ASP A 415 -8.95 21.03 8.72
N TRP A 416 -8.18 20.41 7.81
CA TRP A 416 -7.43 19.19 8.08
C TRP A 416 -6.48 19.34 9.27
N LEU A 417 -5.81 20.48 9.41
CA LEU A 417 -4.86 20.73 10.52
C LEU A 417 -5.52 20.67 11.90
N ASP A 418 -6.81 20.93 11.98
CA ASP A 418 -7.60 20.96 13.22
C ASP A 418 -8.59 19.78 13.31
N THR A 419 -8.53 18.84 12.36
CA THR A 419 -9.38 17.64 12.33
C THR A 419 -8.68 16.47 13.04
N PRO A 420 -9.32 15.81 14.03
CA PRO A 420 -8.79 14.60 14.65
C PRO A 420 -8.67 13.46 13.65
N LEU A 421 -7.48 12.86 13.54
CA LEU A 421 -7.20 11.80 12.57
C LEU A 421 -6.98 10.44 13.28
N PRO A 422 -7.65 9.36 12.86
CA PRO A 422 -7.41 8.02 13.40
C PRO A 422 -5.95 7.59 13.29
N ALA A 423 -5.28 7.90 12.17
CA ALA A 423 -3.86 7.60 11.95
C ALA A 423 -2.92 8.30 12.96
N LEU A 424 -3.38 9.33 13.64
CA LEU A 424 -2.66 10.05 14.70
C LEU A 424 -3.22 9.73 16.10
N GLY A 425 -3.87 8.57 16.25
CA GLY A 425 -4.48 8.18 17.53
C GLY A 425 -5.60 9.10 18.01
N GLY A 426 -6.29 9.78 17.08
CA GLY A 426 -7.36 10.74 17.37
C GLY A 426 -6.87 12.16 17.68
N GLU A 427 -5.58 12.42 17.61
CA GLU A 427 -5.02 13.79 17.70
C GLU A 427 -5.24 14.55 16.38
N THR A 428 -5.29 15.88 16.47
CA THR A 428 -5.21 16.74 15.28
C THR A 428 -3.75 16.83 14.81
N PRO A 429 -3.46 17.12 13.54
CA PRO A 429 -2.10 17.37 13.06
C PRO A 429 -1.33 18.42 13.90
N ARG A 430 -1.99 19.49 14.36
CA ARG A 430 -1.37 20.49 15.24
C ARG A 430 -0.99 19.94 16.61
N GLN A 431 -1.79 19.01 17.16
CA GLN A 431 -1.48 18.31 18.41
C GLN A 431 -0.35 17.30 18.20
N ALA A 432 -0.46 16.47 17.16
CA ALA A 432 0.53 15.46 16.82
C ALA A 432 1.92 16.06 16.54
N ALA A 433 2.00 17.25 15.95
CA ALA A 433 3.27 17.95 15.72
C ALA A 433 4.09 18.21 17.02
N ARG A 434 3.44 18.17 18.19
CA ARG A 434 4.02 18.44 19.51
C ARG A 434 3.94 17.26 20.48
N SER A 435 3.45 16.12 20.01
CA SER A 435 3.25 14.91 20.81
C SER A 435 4.18 13.78 20.36
N LYS A 436 4.04 12.60 20.95
CA LYS A 436 4.68 11.36 20.54
C LYS A 436 4.29 10.93 19.10
N ASN A 437 3.17 11.41 18.58
CA ASN A 437 2.68 11.10 17.24
C ASN A 437 3.31 11.97 16.13
N ARG A 438 4.35 12.76 16.46
CA ARG A 438 5.07 13.59 15.49
C ARG A 438 5.63 12.79 14.33
N GLU A 439 6.19 11.62 14.60
CA GLU A 439 6.75 10.73 13.58
C GLU A 439 5.68 10.18 12.64
N ARG A 440 4.50 9.84 13.16
CA ARG A 440 3.33 9.43 12.35
C ARG A 440 2.83 10.57 11.45
N LEU A 441 2.82 11.78 11.98
CA LEU A 441 2.47 12.96 11.18
C LEU A 441 3.48 13.21 10.05
N GLU A 442 4.80 13.05 10.33
CA GLU A 442 5.83 13.14 9.29
C GLU A 442 5.60 12.08 8.19
N ALA A 443 5.27 10.85 8.56
CA ALA A 443 4.96 9.77 7.62
C ALA A 443 3.78 10.14 6.70
N LEU A 444 2.71 10.74 7.23
CA LEU A 444 1.58 11.23 6.43
C LEU A 444 1.99 12.35 5.47
N LEU A 445 2.80 13.30 5.92
CA LEU A 445 3.27 14.40 5.06
C LEU A 445 4.18 13.89 3.92
N LEU A 446 5.04 12.91 4.21
CA LEU A 446 5.88 12.25 3.20
C LEU A 446 5.02 11.49 2.17
N ASP A 447 3.94 10.86 2.60
CA ASP A 447 3.01 10.18 1.69
C ASP A 447 2.28 11.18 0.77
N PHE A 448 1.87 12.33 1.28
CA PHE A 448 1.31 13.41 0.46
C PHE A 448 2.33 13.95 -0.56
N GLU A 449 3.59 14.16 -0.16
CA GLU A 449 4.66 14.54 -1.07
C GLU A 449 4.89 13.50 -2.17
N TRP A 450 4.88 12.22 -1.80
CA TRP A 450 5.11 11.11 -2.72
C TRP A 450 3.98 10.99 -3.75
N TYR A 451 2.71 11.04 -3.31
CA TYR A 451 1.56 11.03 -4.21
C TYR A 451 1.46 12.27 -5.09
N GLY A 452 1.76 13.43 -4.54
CA GLY A 452 1.74 14.69 -5.30
C GLY A 452 2.71 14.69 -6.49
N ARG A 453 3.78 13.89 -6.43
CA ARG A 453 4.75 13.74 -7.54
C ARG A 453 4.32 12.73 -8.60
N GLN A 454 3.41 11.81 -8.27
CA GLN A 454 3.00 10.73 -9.20
C GLN A 454 1.91 11.14 -10.19
N GLY A 455 1.14 12.16 -9.90
CA GLY A 455 0.06 12.59 -10.77
C GLY A 455 -0.49 13.97 -10.40
N HIS A 456 -1.12 14.63 -11.37
CA HIS A 456 -1.80 15.89 -11.12
C HIS A 456 -3.13 15.62 -10.42
N ASN A 457 -3.15 15.84 -9.09
CA ASN A 457 -4.39 15.91 -8.33
C ASN A 457 -4.59 17.37 -7.87
N PRO A 458 -5.58 18.10 -8.38
CA PRO A 458 -5.79 19.49 -8.04
C PRO A 458 -6.10 19.74 -6.55
N MET A 459 -6.47 18.69 -5.81
CA MET A 459 -6.71 18.73 -4.36
C MET A 459 -5.48 18.37 -3.52
N SER A 460 -4.33 18.02 -4.13
CA SER A 460 -3.10 17.73 -3.40
C SER A 460 -2.68 18.93 -2.53
N PRO A 461 -2.19 18.69 -1.29
CA PRO A 461 -1.74 19.76 -0.42
C PRO A 461 -0.43 20.38 -0.92
N ASP A 462 -0.22 21.63 -0.56
CA ASP A 462 1.12 22.22 -0.47
C ASP A 462 1.74 21.77 0.86
N VAL A 463 2.53 20.67 0.80
CA VAL A 463 3.12 20.11 2.02
C VAL A 463 4.13 21.05 2.67
N ALA A 464 4.81 21.89 1.89
CA ALA A 464 5.72 22.89 2.44
C ALA A 464 4.95 23.94 3.26
N GLU A 465 3.75 24.35 2.79
CA GLU A 465 2.85 25.22 3.54
C GLU A 465 2.34 24.56 4.81
N LEU A 466 1.91 23.27 4.72
CA LEU A 466 1.47 22.52 5.90
C LEU A 466 2.58 22.45 6.97
N ARG A 467 3.83 22.15 6.57
CA ARG A 467 4.98 22.14 7.47
C ARG A 467 5.19 23.49 8.15
N ARG A 468 5.14 24.60 7.41
CA ARG A 468 5.25 25.95 7.96
C ARG A 468 4.15 26.23 9.01
N GLN A 469 2.90 25.83 8.74
CA GLN A 469 1.77 25.99 9.66
C GLN A 469 1.87 25.10 10.91
N LEU A 470 2.59 23.98 10.82
CA LEU A 470 2.90 23.10 11.95
C LEU A 470 4.13 23.55 12.74
N GLY A 471 4.92 24.51 12.22
CA GLY A 471 6.13 25.03 12.84
C GLY A 471 7.36 24.14 12.56
N TRP A 472 7.41 23.51 11.40
CA TRP A 472 8.51 22.61 10.94
C TRP A 472 9.27 23.23 9.79
#